data_b4e2c3d6aaf2fc8f78d825f0b6c0373b
#
_entry.id   b4e2c3d6aaf2fc8f78d825f0b6c0373b
#
_cell.length_a   1.000
_cell.length_b   1.000
_cell.length_c   1.000
_cell.angle_alpha   90.00
_cell.angle_beta   90.00
_cell.angle_gamma   90.00
#
_symmetry.space_group_name_H-M   'P 1'
#
loop_
_entity.id
_entity.type
_entity.pdbx_description
1 polymer ?
#
loop_
_entity_poly.entity_id
_entity_poly.type
_entity_poly.pdbx_seq_one_letter_code
_entity_poly.pdbx_strand_id
1 'polypeptide(L)'
;MKVKNADEFYKILERKAIYPVFQPIVNLQTGDVAGYEALSRIDRHDTTLMISDLFVIAEQVGCVWKLEKLCRNKALKAAANKPEHAKLFLNVDGNIIQDKSFIQGFTNRKAAKAGVPSCDICI
;
A
#
# COMPACT_ATOMS: atom_id res chain seq x y z
N MET A 1 18.81 -15.75 14.25
CA MET A 1 17.72 -15.47 15.20
C MET A 1 16.38 -15.49 14.45
N LYS A 2 15.42 -16.21 14.99
CA LYS A 2 14.10 -16.31 14.37
C LYS A 2 13.26 -15.07 14.68
N VAL A 3 12.73 -14.44 13.65
CA VAL A 3 11.84 -13.29 13.81
C VAL A 3 10.44 -13.78 14.20
N LYS A 4 9.86 -13.18 15.23
CA LYS A 4 8.52 -13.54 15.72
C LYS A 4 7.48 -13.28 14.62
N ASN A 5 6.58 -14.23 14.42
CA ASN A 5 5.48 -14.17 13.44
C ASN A 5 5.94 -14.11 11.97
N ALA A 6 7.20 -14.42 11.68
CA ALA A 6 7.71 -14.39 10.31
C ALA A 6 6.96 -15.38 9.39
N ASP A 7 6.63 -16.56 9.90
CA ASP A 7 5.89 -17.56 9.11
C ASP A 7 4.50 -17.06 8.69
N GLU A 8 3.79 -16.41 9.60
CA GLU A 8 2.49 -15.82 9.31
C GLU A 8 2.62 -14.66 8.31
N PHE A 9 3.64 -13.81 8.47
CA PHE A 9 3.96 -12.74 7.56
C PHE A 9 4.17 -13.28 6.13
N TYR A 10 4.99 -14.31 5.96
CA TYR A 10 5.24 -14.91 4.64
C TYR A 10 3.98 -15.52 4.03
N LYS A 11 3.12 -16.13 4.83
CA LYS A 11 1.83 -16.65 4.34
C LYS A 11 0.92 -15.53 3.82
N ILE A 12 0.87 -14.42 4.52
CA ILE A 12 0.08 -13.25 4.10
C ILE A 12 0.62 -12.70 2.77
N LEU A 13 1.94 -12.56 2.65
CA LEU A 13 2.56 -12.12 1.39
C LEU A 13 2.28 -13.08 0.24
N GLU A 14 2.48 -14.38 0.46
CA GLU A 14 2.29 -15.40 -0.57
C GLU A 14 0.85 -15.43 -1.07
N ARG A 15 -0.10 -15.35 -0.16
CA ARG A 15 -1.53 -15.36 -0.49
C ARG A 15 -2.04 -13.99 -0.94
N LYS A 16 -1.21 -12.97 -0.88
CA LYS A 16 -1.59 -11.59 -1.18
C LYS A 16 -2.83 -11.16 -0.38
N ALA A 17 -2.87 -11.56 0.88
CA ALA A 17 -4.01 -11.40 1.76
C ALA A 17 -4.07 -10.00 2.38
N ILE A 18 -4.07 -8.99 1.52
CA ILE A 18 -4.14 -7.56 1.86
C ILE A 18 -5.18 -6.92 0.95
N TYR A 19 -5.97 -6.01 1.51
CA TYR A 19 -6.90 -5.20 0.73
C TYR A 19 -6.78 -3.73 1.14
N PRO A 20 -7.06 -2.80 0.22
CA PRO A 20 -7.06 -1.38 0.55
C PRO A 20 -8.41 -0.93 1.09
N VAL A 21 -8.37 0.06 1.97
CA VAL A 21 -9.52 0.90 2.30
C VAL A 21 -9.13 2.34 1.99
N PHE A 22 -10.09 3.21 1.72
CA PHE A 22 -9.83 4.57 1.30
C PHE A 22 -10.48 5.55 2.27
N GLN A 23 -9.68 6.45 2.81
CA GLN A 23 -10.15 7.50 3.70
C GLN A 23 -10.22 8.81 2.92
N PRO A 24 -11.41 9.45 2.84
CA PRO A 24 -11.54 10.69 2.09
C PRO A 24 -10.79 11.83 2.78
N ILE A 25 -10.19 12.68 1.95
CA ILE A 25 -9.52 13.91 2.35
C ILE A 25 -10.38 15.07 1.84
N VAL A 26 -10.89 15.87 2.75
CA VAL A 26 -11.89 16.91 2.46
C VAL A 26 -11.23 18.28 2.44
N ASN A 27 -11.58 19.09 1.43
CA ASN A 27 -11.22 20.50 1.40
C ASN A 27 -12.08 21.26 2.39
N LEU A 28 -11.48 21.86 3.40
CA LEU A 28 -12.24 22.55 4.47
C LEU A 28 -12.93 23.82 4.00
N GLN A 29 -12.48 24.46 2.91
CA GLN A 29 -13.08 25.67 2.38
C GLN A 29 -14.33 25.37 1.56
N THR A 30 -14.32 24.28 0.79
CA THR A 30 -15.42 23.95 -0.13
C THR A 30 -16.32 22.83 0.37
N GLY A 31 -15.82 21.99 1.29
CA GLY A 31 -16.53 20.77 1.73
C GLY A 31 -16.40 19.61 0.74
N ASP A 32 -15.72 19.80 -0.39
CA ASP A 32 -15.56 18.77 -1.40
C ASP A 32 -14.43 17.80 -1.06
N VAL A 33 -14.52 16.57 -1.58
CA VAL A 33 -13.47 15.58 -1.44
C VAL A 33 -12.33 15.90 -2.41
N ALA A 34 -11.14 16.21 -1.87
CA ALA A 34 -9.94 16.49 -2.66
C ALA A 34 -9.27 15.20 -3.14
N GLY A 35 -9.39 14.13 -2.37
CA GLY A 35 -8.77 12.86 -2.69
C GLY A 35 -9.04 11.81 -1.63
N TYR A 36 -8.33 10.68 -1.77
CA TYR A 36 -8.46 9.54 -0.87
C TYR A 36 -7.08 9.03 -0.48
N GLU A 37 -6.90 8.77 0.80
CA GLU A 37 -5.70 8.06 1.27
C GLU A 37 -5.96 6.57 1.22
N ALA A 38 -5.08 5.83 0.57
CA ALA A 38 -5.13 4.37 0.54
C ALA A 38 -4.47 3.82 1.81
N LEU A 39 -5.21 3.04 2.56
CA LEU A 39 -4.76 2.37 3.76
C LEU A 39 -4.93 0.88 3.58
N SER A 40 -3.92 0.09 3.98
CA SER A 40 -3.98 -1.36 3.81
C SER A 40 -4.52 -2.06 5.05
N ARG A 41 -5.19 -3.19 4.83
CA ARG A 41 -5.70 -4.05 5.89
C ARG A 41 -5.36 -5.50 5.55
N ILE A 42 -5.21 -6.33 6.58
CA ILE A 42 -4.97 -7.76 6.38
C ILE A 42 -6.29 -8.45 6.12
N ASP A 43 -6.35 -9.23 5.05
CA ASP A 43 -7.55 -9.99 4.64
C ASP A 43 -7.52 -11.38 5.28
N ARG A 44 -7.56 -11.41 6.62
CA ARG A 44 -7.63 -12.65 7.40
C ARG A 44 -8.35 -12.39 8.71
N HIS A 45 -9.25 -13.29 9.09
CA HIS A 45 -10.01 -13.20 10.35
C HIS A 45 -9.35 -13.94 11.51
N ASP A 46 -8.38 -14.79 11.23
CA ASP A 46 -7.72 -15.66 12.19
C ASP A 46 -6.35 -15.13 12.67
N THR A 47 -6.07 -13.88 12.41
CA THR A 47 -4.82 -13.25 12.81
C THR A 47 -5.04 -12.15 13.86
N THR A 48 -4.08 -12.03 14.78
CA THR A 48 -3.99 -10.91 15.71
C THR A 48 -3.08 -9.79 15.19
N LEU A 49 -2.40 -10.03 14.07
CA LEU A 49 -1.50 -9.04 13.47
C LEU A 49 -2.30 -7.92 12.81
N MET A 50 -1.79 -6.69 12.96
CA MET A 50 -2.25 -5.52 12.24
C MET A 50 -1.28 -5.20 11.10
N ILE A 51 -1.69 -4.34 10.17
CA ILE A 51 -0.83 -3.95 9.04
C ILE A 51 0.49 -3.32 9.52
N SER A 52 0.46 -2.54 10.60
CA SER A 52 1.66 -1.96 11.20
C SER A 52 2.65 -3.03 11.66
N ASP A 53 2.15 -4.15 12.19
CA ASP A 53 2.99 -5.28 12.59
C ASP A 53 3.69 -5.90 11.40
N LEU A 54 3.01 -5.98 10.26
CA LEU A 54 3.61 -6.52 9.04
C LEU A 54 4.80 -5.69 8.57
N PHE A 55 4.72 -4.35 8.66
CA PHE A 55 5.83 -3.48 8.30
C PHE A 55 7.01 -3.64 9.23
N VAL A 56 6.78 -3.81 10.54
CA VAL A 56 7.83 -4.10 11.51
C VAL A 56 8.53 -5.42 11.17
N ILE A 57 7.76 -6.47 10.91
CA ILE A 57 8.32 -7.78 10.55
C ILE A 57 9.07 -7.69 9.21
N ALA A 58 8.50 -6.99 8.23
CA ALA A 58 9.11 -6.80 6.92
C ALA A 58 10.50 -6.16 7.04
N GLU A 59 10.63 -5.15 7.90
CA GLU A 59 11.93 -4.51 8.18
C GLU A 59 12.91 -5.51 8.77
N GLN A 60 12.48 -6.31 9.74
CA GLN A 60 13.32 -7.30 10.40
C GLN A 60 13.80 -8.42 9.47
N VAL A 61 12.98 -8.81 8.49
CA VAL A 61 13.32 -9.89 7.54
C VAL A 61 13.84 -9.38 6.19
N GLY A 62 13.93 -8.06 6.00
CA GLY A 62 14.45 -7.47 4.76
C GLY A 62 13.49 -7.53 3.58
N CYS A 63 12.18 -7.47 3.82
CA CYS A 63 11.14 -7.59 2.79
C CYS A 63 10.23 -6.36 2.69
N VAL A 64 10.67 -5.19 3.11
CA VAL A 64 9.83 -3.97 3.12
C VAL A 64 9.30 -3.65 1.72
N TRP A 65 10.16 -3.69 0.72
CA TRP A 65 9.77 -3.37 -0.65
C TRP A 65 8.73 -4.36 -1.20
N LYS A 66 8.87 -5.63 -0.87
CA LYS A 66 7.91 -6.66 -1.30
C LYS A 66 6.51 -6.39 -0.72
N LEU A 67 6.44 -6.01 0.55
CA LEU A 67 5.19 -5.62 1.19
C LEU A 67 4.63 -4.32 0.61
N GLU A 68 5.48 -3.31 0.42
CA GLU A 68 5.11 -2.05 -0.20
C GLU A 68 4.50 -2.26 -1.59
N LYS A 69 5.14 -3.07 -2.43
CA LYS A 69 4.63 -3.38 -3.77
C LYS A 69 3.24 -4.02 -3.72
N LEU A 70 3.04 -4.96 -2.81
CA LEU A 70 1.74 -5.62 -2.66
C LEU A 70 0.66 -4.61 -2.28
N CYS A 71 0.93 -3.77 -1.29
CA CYS A 71 -0.02 -2.73 -0.86
C CYS A 71 -0.34 -1.75 -1.99
N ARG A 72 0.67 -1.28 -2.72
CA ARG A 72 0.48 -0.35 -3.84
C ARG A 72 -0.29 -0.97 -4.99
N ASN A 73 0.02 -2.21 -5.36
CA ASN A 73 -0.71 -2.91 -6.40
C ASN A 73 -2.19 -3.02 -6.08
N LYS A 74 -2.51 -3.40 -4.84
CA LYS A 74 -3.90 -3.52 -4.40
C LYS A 74 -4.61 -2.17 -4.43
N ALA A 75 -3.94 -1.12 -3.94
CA ALA A 75 -4.49 0.23 -3.92
C ALA A 75 -4.74 0.77 -5.33
N LEU A 76 -3.78 0.63 -6.23
CA LEU A 76 -3.89 1.12 -7.60
C LEU A 76 -5.00 0.40 -8.38
N LYS A 77 -5.11 -0.91 -8.23
CA LYS A 77 -6.19 -1.67 -8.87
C LYS A 77 -7.56 -1.22 -8.38
N ALA A 78 -7.70 -1.04 -7.06
CA ALA A 78 -8.97 -0.61 -6.48
C ALA A 78 -9.30 0.85 -6.85
N ALA A 79 -8.29 1.69 -7.09
CA ALA A 79 -8.47 3.09 -7.45
C ALA A 79 -8.78 3.31 -8.93
N ALA A 80 -8.81 2.27 -9.76
CA ALA A 80 -9.09 2.39 -11.20
C ALA A 80 -10.45 3.06 -11.47
N ASN A 81 -11.42 2.88 -10.59
CA ASN A 81 -12.77 3.44 -10.69
C ASN A 81 -12.99 4.64 -9.77
N LYS A 82 -11.92 5.29 -9.31
CA LYS A 82 -12.06 6.47 -8.46
C LYS A 82 -12.78 7.60 -9.20
N PRO A 83 -13.41 8.55 -8.48
CA PRO A 83 -13.97 9.74 -9.11
C PRO A 83 -12.90 10.51 -9.90
N GLU A 84 -13.29 11.02 -11.07
CA GLU A 84 -12.42 11.86 -11.87
C GLU A 84 -11.97 13.08 -11.05
N HIS A 85 -10.74 13.50 -11.22
CA HIS A 85 -10.08 14.60 -10.50
C HIS A 85 -9.81 14.32 -9.00
N ALA A 86 -10.25 13.22 -8.43
CA ALA A 86 -9.87 12.86 -7.06
C ALA A 86 -8.41 12.39 -7.04
N LYS A 87 -7.63 12.92 -6.09
CA LYS A 87 -6.24 12.49 -5.90
C LYS A 87 -6.18 11.19 -5.10
N LEU A 88 -5.19 10.37 -5.41
CA LEU A 88 -4.88 9.15 -4.67
C LEU A 88 -3.60 9.38 -3.86
N PHE A 89 -3.71 9.30 -2.55
CA PHE A 89 -2.58 9.47 -1.64
C PHE A 89 -2.07 8.10 -1.22
N LEU A 90 -0.79 7.84 -1.47
CA LEU A 90 -0.12 6.59 -1.14
C LEU A 90 0.94 6.83 -0.08
N ASN A 91 0.92 6.02 0.97
CA ASN A 91 1.95 6.06 1.99
C ASN A 91 3.21 5.32 1.51
N VAL A 92 4.36 5.78 1.94
CA VAL A 92 5.66 5.19 1.60
C VAL A 92 6.46 4.97 2.88
N ASP A 93 6.93 3.74 3.07
CA ASP A 93 7.88 3.44 4.14
C ASP A 93 9.29 3.82 3.65
N GLY A 94 9.95 4.73 4.37
CA GLY A 94 11.29 5.19 4.01
C GLY A 94 12.35 4.08 3.95
N ASN A 95 12.11 2.96 4.63
CA ASN A 95 13.03 1.82 4.65
C ASN A 95 13.14 1.10 3.29
N ILE A 96 12.26 1.40 2.33
CA ILE A 96 12.35 0.79 0.99
C ILE A 96 13.65 1.12 0.27
N ILE A 97 14.25 2.28 0.54
CA ILE A 97 15.50 2.71 -0.10
C ILE A 97 16.64 1.75 0.23
N GLN A 98 16.60 1.14 1.41
CA GLN A 98 17.62 0.20 1.87
C GLN A 98 17.37 -1.23 1.37
N ASP A 99 16.20 -1.50 0.84
CA ASP A 99 15.85 -2.83 0.31
C ASP A 99 16.51 -3.03 -1.06
N LYS A 100 17.32 -4.09 -1.16
CA LYS A 100 18.08 -4.41 -2.39
C LYS A 100 17.19 -4.70 -3.60
N SER A 101 15.95 -5.09 -3.38
CA SER A 101 14.99 -5.38 -4.45
C SER A 101 14.19 -4.16 -4.90
N PHE A 102 14.40 -2.99 -4.29
CA PHE A 102 13.68 -1.76 -4.65
C PHE A 102 13.93 -1.36 -6.10
N ILE A 103 12.85 -1.07 -6.83
CA ILE A 103 12.89 -0.65 -8.23
C ILE A 103 12.22 0.71 -8.36
N GLN A 104 12.96 1.71 -8.85
CA GLN A 104 12.42 3.05 -9.11
C GLN A 104 11.38 3.03 -10.24
N GLY A 105 10.41 3.91 -10.16
CA GLY A 105 9.38 4.07 -11.18
C GLY A 105 8.28 3.01 -11.16
N PHE A 106 8.30 2.11 -10.19
CA PHE A 106 7.29 1.06 -10.05
C PHE A 106 5.87 1.63 -10.00
N THR A 107 5.65 2.65 -9.18
CA THR A 107 4.31 3.23 -8.98
C THR A 107 3.75 3.80 -10.26
N ASN A 108 4.55 4.54 -11.02
CA ASN A 108 4.10 5.13 -12.30
C ASN A 108 3.74 4.05 -13.33
N ARG A 109 4.55 2.99 -13.41
CA ARG A 109 4.26 1.89 -14.35
C ARG A 109 2.98 1.14 -13.97
N LYS A 110 2.77 0.88 -12.68
CA LYS A 110 1.57 0.19 -12.20
C LYS A 110 0.33 1.07 -12.30
N ALA A 111 0.46 2.36 -12.06
CA ALA A 111 -0.62 3.32 -12.25
C ALA A 111 -1.11 3.32 -13.71
N ALA A 112 -0.17 3.38 -14.65
CA ALA A 112 -0.49 3.34 -16.09
C ALA A 112 -1.26 2.06 -16.45
N LYS A 113 -0.82 0.90 -15.96
CA LYS A 113 -1.51 -0.38 -16.20
C LYS A 113 -2.90 -0.42 -15.58
N ALA A 114 -3.10 0.21 -14.45
CA ALA A 114 -4.38 0.25 -13.75
C ALA A 114 -5.33 1.33 -14.31
N GLY A 115 -4.86 2.19 -15.21
CA GLY A 115 -5.65 3.28 -15.74
C GLY A 115 -5.77 4.49 -14.80
N VAL A 116 -4.85 4.63 -13.84
CA VAL A 116 -4.81 5.78 -12.94
C VAL A 116 -3.78 6.78 -13.48
N PRO A 117 -4.20 8.03 -13.80
CA PRO A 117 -3.24 9.04 -14.26
C PRO A 117 -2.19 9.34 -13.19
N SER A 118 -0.92 9.38 -13.59
CA SER A 118 0.17 9.64 -12.65
C SER A 118 0.06 11.01 -11.96
N CYS A 119 -0.54 12.00 -12.63
CA CYS A 119 -0.79 13.32 -12.04
C CYS A 119 -1.82 13.29 -10.89
N ASP A 120 -2.61 12.24 -10.76
CA ASP A 120 -3.57 12.07 -9.68
C ASP A 120 -2.94 11.41 -8.43
N ILE A 121 -1.69 10.96 -8.51
CA ILE A 121 -1.02 10.25 -7.43
C ILE A 121 -0.18 11.22 -6.60
N CYS A 122 -0.39 11.19 -5.27
CA CYS A 122 0.39 11.93 -4.28
C CYS A 122 1.08 10.94 -3.34
N ILE A 123 2.35 11.15 -3.08
CA ILE A 123 3.15 10.31 -2.18
C ILE A 123 3.58 11.11 -0.97
#